data_dc364c298b61bb8c2b4d7356eb8eca6c
#
_entry.id   dc364c298b61bb8c2b4d7356eb8eca6c
#
_cell.length_a   1.000
_cell.length_b   1.000
_cell.length_c   1.000
_cell.angle_alpha   90.00
_cell.angle_beta   90.00
_cell.angle_gamma   90.00
#
_symmetry.space_group_name_H-M   'P 1'
#
loop_
_entity.id
_entity.type
_entity.pdbx_description
1 polymer ?
#
loop_
_entity_poly.entity_id
_entity_poly.type
_entity_poly.pdbx_seq_one_letter_code
_entity_poly.pdbx_strand_id
1 'polypeptide(L)'
;MKKSLYVFNPENDLALADGSWNYTAPKHAKKIRNDLQMLPVWYAEAGSAVLADKSKANCDFLNDIKRKFCNISGVTVFDACCSIDKIYPWGWSQATCYQMKQLVYDASVPSSDIIEVFRSTSHRRTTLRILQGLEYKGVMPKECHNLGDVSEFLNVFGRCIVKAPWSSSGKGVFLVTESNFDAYKPLIGGFIKKQGSVICEKFLDKVLDFAMEFKSEKGVLSFVGLSVFENNNRFSYERAVVGSYEVLLQKIVKNVSSECIDNLKTKLLEVLLDIIPKGYQGYFGLDMMIFKENGDFVIMPCIELNLRTTMGLVASMVGENVLEENKEGRMTILFHKSETELNNFLSHLKPPVVKSGRLCDGSLLLVPVYSDSRFTALVEIV
;
A
#
# COMPACT_ATOMS: atom_id res chain seq x y z
N MET A 1 22.72 20.24 -4.31
CA MET A 1 21.30 20.24 -3.91
C MET A 1 21.07 19.10 -2.93
N LYS A 2 20.35 19.37 -1.85
CA LYS A 2 19.89 18.31 -0.93
C LYS A 2 18.84 17.47 -1.63
N LYS A 3 18.91 16.13 -1.47
CA LYS A 3 18.04 15.16 -2.15
C LYS A 3 17.08 14.52 -1.15
N SER A 4 15.91 14.08 -1.65
CA SER A 4 15.05 13.15 -0.94
C SER A 4 15.48 11.71 -1.20
N LEU A 5 15.42 10.84 -0.17
CA LEU A 5 15.74 9.42 -0.28
C LEU A 5 14.46 8.60 -0.15
N TYR A 6 14.15 7.81 -1.17
CA TYR A 6 13.02 6.89 -1.16
C TYR A 6 13.50 5.46 -0.85
N VAL A 7 12.79 4.79 0.05
CA VAL A 7 13.19 3.47 0.56
C VAL A 7 12.03 2.48 0.47
N PHE A 8 12.25 1.34 -0.17
CA PHE A 8 11.27 0.26 -0.24
C PHE A 8 11.46 -0.73 0.92
N ASN A 9 10.62 -0.62 1.96
CA ASN A 9 10.59 -1.52 3.12
C ASN A 9 9.16 -2.04 3.36
N PRO A 10 8.66 -2.95 2.48
CA PRO A 10 7.26 -3.40 2.47
C PRO A 10 6.88 -4.23 3.71
N GLU A 11 7.85 -4.68 4.49
CA GLU A 11 7.66 -5.37 5.77
C GLU A 11 7.25 -4.44 6.92
N ASN A 12 7.00 -3.17 6.66
CA ASN A 12 6.73 -2.15 7.67
C ASN A 12 5.62 -2.54 8.65
N ASP A 13 4.51 -3.11 8.15
CA ASP A 13 3.38 -3.49 9.03
C ASP A 13 3.77 -4.62 10.00
N LEU A 14 4.68 -5.51 9.61
CA LEU A 14 5.23 -6.53 10.49
C LEU A 14 6.16 -5.92 11.55
N ALA A 15 6.93 -4.90 11.16
CA ALA A 15 7.78 -4.15 12.09
C ALA A 15 6.95 -3.32 13.09
N LEU A 16 5.81 -2.75 12.64
CA LEU A 16 4.86 -2.07 13.52
C LEU A 16 4.18 -3.04 14.50
N ALA A 17 3.81 -4.24 14.04
CA ALA A 17 3.25 -5.28 14.91
C ALA A 17 4.24 -5.76 15.99
N ASP A 18 5.54 -5.84 15.65
CA ASP A 18 6.61 -6.19 16.59
C ASP A 18 6.92 -5.03 17.54
N GLY A 19 7.05 -3.81 17.03
CA GLY A 19 7.29 -2.58 17.78
C GLY A 19 8.74 -2.35 18.19
N SER A 20 9.67 -3.29 17.95
CA SER A 20 11.06 -3.16 18.39
C SER A 20 11.97 -2.50 17.35
N TRP A 21 13.01 -1.80 17.83
CA TRP A 21 14.01 -1.18 16.96
C TRP A 21 14.92 -2.21 16.26
N ASN A 22 15.09 -3.40 16.85
CA ASN A 22 15.91 -4.49 16.33
C ASN A 22 15.09 -5.55 15.57
N TYR A 23 13.85 -5.22 15.16
CA TYR A 23 13.04 -6.11 14.36
C TYR A 23 13.80 -6.62 13.14
N THR A 24 13.74 -7.92 12.93
CA THR A 24 14.32 -8.58 11.77
C THR A 24 13.24 -9.22 10.92
N ALA A 25 13.10 -8.74 9.68
CA ALA A 25 12.13 -9.25 8.73
C ALA A 25 12.35 -10.74 8.41
N PRO A 26 11.28 -11.54 8.23
CA PRO A 26 11.36 -12.92 7.74
C PRO A 26 12.06 -13.01 6.37
N LYS A 27 12.64 -14.17 6.05
CA LYS A 27 13.39 -14.38 4.80
C LYS A 27 12.61 -13.96 3.54
N HIS A 28 11.32 -14.31 3.46
CA HIS A 28 10.49 -13.97 2.31
C HIS A 28 10.26 -12.45 2.19
N ALA A 29 10.08 -11.74 3.30
CA ALA A 29 9.89 -10.28 3.28
C ALA A 29 11.20 -9.56 2.89
N LYS A 30 12.34 -10.04 3.37
CA LYS A 30 13.66 -9.57 2.90
C LYS A 30 13.82 -9.79 1.39
N LYS A 31 13.38 -10.95 0.88
CA LYS A 31 13.47 -11.26 -0.54
C LYS A 31 12.58 -10.32 -1.38
N ILE A 32 11.32 -10.06 -0.97
CA ILE A 32 10.46 -9.07 -1.62
C ILE A 32 11.13 -7.69 -1.64
N ARG A 33 11.66 -7.24 -0.49
CA ARG A 33 12.36 -5.95 -0.40
C ARG A 33 13.54 -5.87 -1.37
N ASN A 34 14.37 -6.90 -1.43
CA ASN A 34 15.57 -6.90 -2.27
C ASN A 34 15.21 -6.97 -3.76
N ASP A 35 14.24 -7.81 -4.14
CA ASP A 35 13.84 -7.98 -5.54
C ASP A 35 13.12 -6.74 -6.08
N LEU A 36 12.36 -6.05 -5.24
CA LEU A 36 11.56 -4.89 -5.63
C LEU A 36 12.14 -3.55 -5.17
N GLN A 37 13.42 -3.50 -4.75
CA GLN A 37 14.05 -2.31 -4.18
C GLN A 37 14.03 -1.08 -5.10
N MET A 38 13.91 -1.28 -6.42
CA MET A 38 13.84 -0.19 -7.41
C MET A 38 12.41 0.33 -7.64
N LEU A 39 11.38 -0.27 -7.02
CA LEU A 39 9.99 0.15 -7.21
C LEU A 39 9.74 1.64 -6.92
N PRO A 40 10.41 2.29 -5.95
CA PRO A 40 10.23 3.72 -5.70
C PRO A 40 10.53 4.65 -6.88
N VAL A 41 11.28 4.22 -7.90
CA VAL A 41 11.57 5.07 -9.07
C VAL A 41 10.31 5.57 -9.79
N TRP A 42 9.19 4.84 -9.64
CA TRP A 42 7.93 5.14 -10.32
C TRP A 42 7.10 6.23 -9.62
N TYR A 43 7.40 6.55 -8.35
CA TYR A 43 6.70 7.59 -7.57
C TYR A 43 7.65 8.58 -6.89
N ALA A 44 8.96 8.42 -7.04
CA ALA A 44 9.94 9.34 -6.51
C ALA A 44 9.92 10.67 -7.27
N GLU A 45 10.01 11.78 -6.55
CA GLU A 45 10.11 13.11 -7.15
C GLU A 45 11.40 13.26 -7.96
N ALA A 46 11.37 14.08 -9.00
CA ALA A 46 12.54 14.38 -9.82
C ALA A 46 13.70 14.91 -8.96
N GLY A 47 14.91 14.44 -9.22
CA GLY A 47 16.12 14.82 -8.47
C GLY A 47 16.34 14.02 -7.18
N SER A 48 15.43 13.10 -6.82
CA SER A 48 15.54 12.23 -5.64
C SER A 48 16.49 11.06 -5.86
N ALA A 49 16.82 10.38 -4.77
CA ALA A 49 17.54 9.12 -4.77
C ALA A 49 16.64 7.96 -4.28
N VAL A 50 16.88 6.77 -4.78
CA VAL A 50 16.26 5.53 -4.33
C VAL A 50 17.30 4.66 -3.64
N LEU A 51 16.99 4.16 -2.45
CA LEU A 51 17.86 3.22 -1.74
C LEU A 51 17.80 1.86 -2.40
N ALA A 52 18.83 1.56 -3.17
CA ALA A 52 19.03 0.28 -3.84
C ALA A 52 20.51 0.00 -3.99
N ASP A 53 20.87 -1.27 -4.19
CA ASP A 53 22.25 -1.65 -4.47
C ASP A 53 22.73 -1.02 -5.78
N LYS A 54 23.97 -0.55 -5.81
CA LYS A 54 24.63 -0.04 -7.02
C LYS A 54 25.07 -1.19 -7.95
N SER A 55 24.20 -2.17 -8.15
CA SER A 55 24.48 -3.25 -9.09
C SER A 55 24.36 -2.76 -10.53
N LYS A 56 25.05 -3.47 -11.45
CA LYS A 56 24.93 -3.20 -12.88
C LYS A 56 23.46 -3.29 -13.33
N ALA A 57 22.71 -4.29 -12.82
CA ALA A 57 21.28 -4.48 -13.15
C ALA A 57 20.43 -3.27 -12.79
N ASN A 58 20.61 -2.69 -11.59
CA ASN A 58 19.88 -1.49 -11.16
C ASN A 58 20.24 -0.25 -12.00
N CYS A 59 21.52 -0.07 -12.30
CA CYS A 59 21.99 1.05 -13.11
C CYS A 59 21.48 0.95 -14.56
N ASP A 60 21.58 -0.21 -15.17
CA ASP A 60 21.13 -0.47 -16.54
C ASP A 60 19.59 -0.29 -16.64
N PHE A 61 18.85 -0.85 -15.69
CA PHE A 61 17.40 -0.66 -15.59
C PHE A 61 17.01 0.81 -15.49
N LEU A 62 17.62 1.55 -14.55
CA LEU A 62 17.32 2.97 -14.37
C LEU A 62 17.64 3.80 -15.61
N ASN A 63 18.75 3.50 -16.29
CA ASN A 63 19.12 4.17 -17.53
C ASN A 63 18.14 3.85 -18.67
N ASP A 64 17.66 2.62 -18.75
CA ASP A 64 16.69 2.19 -19.76
C ASP A 64 15.34 2.88 -19.58
N ILE A 65 14.78 2.87 -18.37
CA ILE A 65 13.49 3.52 -18.09
C ILE A 65 13.55 5.05 -18.26
N LYS A 66 14.69 5.70 -17.94
CA LYS A 66 14.88 7.13 -18.19
C LYS A 66 14.90 7.49 -19.67
N ARG A 67 15.42 6.62 -20.51
CA ARG A 67 15.38 6.81 -21.97
C ARG A 67 13.98 6.63 -22.53
N LYS A 68 13.18 5.75 -21.94
CA LYS A 68 11.83 5.41 -22.39
C LYS A 68 10.77 6.39 -21.87
N PHE A 69 10.91 6.89 -20.65
CA PHE A 69 9.89 7.65 -19.93
C PHE A 69 10.43 9.00 -19.43
N CYS A 70 9.95 10.10 -20.01
CA CYS A 70 10.43 11.46 -19.70
C CYS A 70 10.22 11.87 -18.24
N ASN A 71 9.15 11.37 -17.60
CA ASN A 71 8.75 11.76 -16.26
C ASN A 71 9.61 11.14 -15.13
N ILE A 72 10.50 10.19 -15.46
CA ILE A 72 11.42 9.54 -14.51
C ILE A 72 12.81 10.21 -14.54
N SER A 73 12.93 11.33 -15.19
CA SER A 73 14.18 12.09 -15.29
C SER A 73 14.66 12.57 -13.93
N GLY A 74 15.98 12.49 -13.68
CA GLY A 74 16.60 13.03 -12.46
C GLY A 74 16.61 12.12 -11.24
N VAL A 75 15.88 11.00 -11.20
CA VAL A 75 15.98 10.00 -10.12
C VAL A 75 17.34 9.28 -10.22
N THR A 76 17.98 9.02 -9.08
CA THR A 76 19.29 8.33 -9.02
C THR A 76 19.25 7.16 -8.03
N VAL A 77 20.13 6.18 -8.19
CA VAL A 77 20.42 5.23 -7.09
C VAL A 77 21.19 5.99 -6.01
N PHE A 78 20.87 5.70 -4.74
CA PHE A 78 21.51 6.36 -3.59
C PHE A 78 23.02 6.15 -3.59
N ASP A 79 23.74 7.22 -3.26
CA ASP A 79 25.17 7.23 -3.03
C ASP A 79 25.45 7.85 -1.66
N ALA A 80 26.28 7.23 -0.84
CA ALA A 80 26.66 7.72 0.48
C ALA A 80 27.32 9.12 0.45
N CYS A 81 27.83 9.54 -0.71
CA CYS A 81 28.35 10.90 -0.92
C CYS A 81 27.25 11.95 -1.14
N CYS A 82 25.98 11.54 -1.30
CA CYS A 82 24.88 12.47 -1.49
C CYS A 82 24.37 12.99 -0.15
N SER A 83 24.26 14.32 0.00
CA SER A 83 23.53 14.92 1.12
C SER A 83 22.04 14.68 0.97
N ILE A 84 21.43 14.06 1.97
CA ILE A 84 20.00 13.74 2.02
C ILE A 84 19.33 14.67 3.04
N ASP A 85 18.25 15.34 2.63
CA ASP A 85 17.46 16.23 3.47
C ASP A 85 16.25 15.53 4.08
N LYS A 86 15.55 14.74 3.27
CA LYS A 86 14.34 14.04 3.67
C LYS A 86 14.41 12.55 3.31
N ILE A 87 13.78 11.71 4.13
CA ILE A 87 13.66 10.27 3.87
C ILE A 87 12.18 9.94 3.76
N TYR A 88 11.83 9.26 2.68
CA TYR A 88 10.50 8.73 2.39
C TYR A 88 10.56 7.18 2.33
N PRO A 89 10.52 6.50 3.48
CA PRO A 89 10.42 5.05 3.46
C PRO A 89 9.03 4.63 2.98
N TRP A 90 8.90 3.39 2.54
CA TRP A 90 7.59 2.79 2.32
C TRP A 90 6.70 2.97 3.54
N GLY A 91 7.23 2.73 4.72
CA GLY A 91 6.62 3.06 5.98
C GLY A 91 7.62 3.24 7.12
N TRP A 92 7.24 4.04 8.10
CA TRP A 92 8.02 4.32 9.29
C TRP A 92 7.77 3.30 10.40
N SER A 93 8.83 2.80 11.01
CA SER A 93 8.84 1.97 12.22
C SER A 93 10.09 2.25 13.04
N GLN A 94 10.16 1.76 14.28
CA GLN A 94 11.36 1.88 15.12
C GLN A 94 12.59 1.27 14.42
N ALA A 95 12.41 0.12 13.75
CA ALA A 95 13.48 -0.55 13.00
C ALA A 95 13.94 0.29 11.79
N THR A 96 13.00 0.88 11.05
CA THR A 96 13.31 1.77 9.93
C THR A 96 14.09 3.00 10.40
N CYS A 97 13.68 3.62 11.50
CA CYS A 97 14.39 4.75 12.07
C CYS A 97 15.83 4.39 12.47
N TYR A 98 15.99 3.25 13.13
CA TYR A 98 17.33 2.75 13.49
C TYR A 98 18.22 2.57 12.26
N GLN A 99 17.71 1.92 11.21
CA GLN A 99 18.45 1.68 9.96
C GLN A 99 18.80 3.01 9.26
N MET A 100 17.88 3.94 9.19
CA MET A 100 18.12 5.23 8.51
C MET A 100 19.14 6.10 9.27
N LYS A 101 19.13 6.10 10.59
CA LYS A 101 20.14 6.79 11.40
C LYS A 101 21.56 6.25 11.20
N GLN A 102 21.69 4.96 10.85
CA GLN A 102 23.01 4.37 10.54
C GLN A 102 23.48 4.70 9.12
N LEU A 103 22.54 4.94 8.20
CA LEU A 103 22.82 5.15 6.78
C LEU A 103 23.01 6.61 6.39
N VAL A 104 22.26 7.52 7.02
CA VAL A 104 22.18 8.93 6.61
C VAL A 104 22.35 9.83 7.84
N TYR A 105 23.46 10.58 7.90
CA TYR A 105 23.80 11.40 9.08
C TYR A 105 23.02 12.73 9.14
N ASP A 106 22.73 13.33 8.00
CA ASP A 106 22.19 14.71 7.92
C ASP A 106 20.66 14.80 7.76
N ALA A 107 19.99 13.65 7.56
CA ALA A 107 18.57 13.66 7.33
C ALA A 107 17.77 13.67 8.63
N SER A 108 16.62 14.35 8.61
CA SER A 108 15.66 14.33 9.71
C SER A 108 14.98 12.97 9.78
N VAL A 109 15.33 12.19 10.80
CA VAL A 109 14.68 10.92 11.15
C VAL A 109 13.78 11.13 12.35
N PRO A 110 12.50 10.71 12.33
CA PRO A 110 11.58 10.87 13.45
C PRO A 110 12.14 10.29 14.75
N SER A 111 11.82 10.91 15.90
CA SER A 111 12.14 10.35 17.20
C SER A 111 11.31 9.10 17.51
N SER A 112 11.75 8.31 18.50
CA SER A 112 11.03 7.12 18.94
C SER A 112 9.58 7.43 19.34
N ASP A 113 9.34 8.53 20.02
CA ASP A 113 8.00 8.95 20.47
C ASP A 113 7.10 9.29 19.29
N ILE A 114 7.63 9.98 18.27
CA ILE A 114 6.90 10.27 17.04
C ILE A 114 6.53 8.98 16.30
N ILE A 115 7.45 8.00 16.27
CA ILE A 115 7.16 6.69 15.65
C ILE A 115 6.07 5.93 16.41
N GLU A 116 6.00 6.03 17.73
CA GLU A 116 4.91 5.40 18.50
C GLU A 116 3.56 6.04 18.17
N VAL A 117 3.53 7.35 17.92
CA VAL A 117 2.32 8.03 17.40
C VAL A 117 1.95 7.49 16.01
N PHE A 118 2.92 7.32 15.10
CA PHE A 118 2.66 6.72 13.76
C PHE A 118 2.15 5.28 13.88
N ARG A 119 2.76 4.49 14.75
CA ARG A 119 2.35 3.12 15.04
C ARG A 119 0.91 3.08 15.57
N SER A 120 0.58 3.92 16.53
CA SER A 120 -0.77 4.02 17.08
C SER A 120 -1.79 4.46 16.03
N THR A 121 -1.43 5.41 15.15
CA THR A 121 -2.29 5.87 14.05
C THR A 121 -2.48 4.78 12.98
N SER A 122 -1.47 3.95 12.73
CA SER A 122 -1.55 2.81 11.79
C SER A 122 -2.36 1.63 12.34
N HIS A 123 -2.77 1.65 13.59
CA HIS A 123 -3.61 0.60 14.16
C HIS A 123 -4.99 0.64 13.51
N ARG A 124 -5.56 -0.50 13.13
CA ARG A 124 -6.88 -0.58 12.47
C ARG A 124 -8.04 0.05 13.25
N ARG A 125 -7.90 0.28 14.57
CA ARG A 125 -8.88 1.08 15.33
C ARG A 125 -9.06 2.50 14.78
N THR A 126 -8.08 3.03 14.07
CA THR A 126 -8.17 4.37 13.45
C THR A 126 -9.30 4.46 12.43
N THR A 127 -9.68 3.33 11.81
CA THR A 127 -10.88 3.24 10.97
C THR A 127 -12.15 3.72 11.72
N LEU A 128 -12.31 3.37 13.01
CA LEU A 128 -13.46 3.81 13.80
C LEU A 128 -13.52 5.35 13.91
N ARG A 129 -12.36 5.97 14.18
CA ARG A 129 -12.26 7.43 14.28
C ARG A 129 -12.58 8.13 12.96
N ILE A 130 -12.09 7.57 11.83
CA ILE A 130 -12.37 8.10 10.49
C ILE A 130 -13.86 7.98 10.20
N LEU A 131 -14.47 6.82 10.42
CA LEU A 131 -15.90 6.59 10.19
C LEU A 131 -16.79 7.49 11.07
N GLN A 132 -16.39 7.73 12.33
CA GLN A 132 -17.06 8.69 13.22
C GLN A 132 -16.97 10.12 12.68
N GLY A 133 -15.77 10.55 12.27
CA GLY A 133 -15.58 11.88 11.67
C GLY A 133 -16.37 12.10 10.37
N LEU A 134 -16.55 11.02 9.59
CA LEU A 134 -17.39 11.04 8.38
C LEU A 134 -18.89 10.92 8.67
N GLU A 135 -19.28 10.75 9.94
CA GLU A 135 -20.66 10.49 10.36
C GLU A 135 -21.28 9.28 9.63
N TYR A 136 -20.47 8.21 9.45
CA TYR A 136 -20.91 7.01 8.74
C TYR A 136 -22.17 6.41 9.39
N LYS A 137 -23.21 6.13 8.58
CA LYS A 137 -24.51 5.64 9.08
C LYS A 137 -24.68 4.13 9.04
N GLY A 138 -23.72 3.41 8.46
CA GLY A 138 -23.74 1.94 8.43
C GLY A 138 -23.23 1.31 9.72
N VAL A 139 -23.05 0.00 9.68
CA VAL A 139 -22.56 -0.76 10.84
C VAL A 139 -21.09 -0.43 11.11
N MET A 140 -20.83 0.11 12.29
CA MET A 140 -19.48 0.43 12.75
C MET A 140 -18.68 -0.83 13.06
N PRO A 141 -17.39 -0.91 12.70
CA PRO A 141 -16.48 -1.92 13.23
C PRO A 141 -16.41 -1.87 14.77
N LYS A 142 -16.08 -2.99 15.40
CA LYS A 142 -15.88 -3.10 16.85
C LYS A 142 -14.45 -3.51 17.16
N GLU A 143 -13.76 -2.77 18.02
CA GLU A 143 -12.51 -3.23 18.62
C GLU A 143 -12.83 -4.23 19.74
N CYS A 144 -12.29 -5.44 19.64
CA CYS A 144 -12.55 -6.56 20.54
C CYS A 144 -11.28 -6.91 21.32
N HIS A 145 -11.35 -6.93 22.65
CA HIS A 145 -10.20 -7.18 23.53
C HIS A 145 -10.15 -8.60 24.09
N ASN A 146 -11.19 -9.39 23.87
CA ASN A 146 -11.28 -10.79 24.26
C ASN A 146 -12.16 -11.58 23.28
N LEU A 147 -12.16 -12.90 23.39
CA LEU A 147 -12.96 -13.79 22.54
C LEU A 147 -14.47 -13.66 22.76
N GLY A 148 -14.89 -13.21 23.96
CA GLY A 148 -16.30 -12.93 24.27
C GLY A 148 -16.83 -11.79 23.40
N ASP A 149 -16.08 -10.68 23.30
CA ASP A 149 -16.45 -9.53 22.44
C ASP A 149 -16.61 -9.96 20.97
N VAL A 150 -15.71 -10.84 20.48
CA VAL A 150 -15.79 -11.39 19.12
C VAL A 150 -17.03 -12.25 18.94
N SER A 151 -17.32 -13.11 19.94
CA SER A 151 -18.51 -13.97 19.95
C SER A 151 -19.80 -13.15 19.93
N GLU A 152 -19.88 -12.10 20.75
CA GLU A 152 -21.03 -11.18 20.76
C GLU A 152 -21.26 -10.55 19.39
N PHE A 153 -20.20 -10.03 18.77
CA PHE A 153 -20.30 -9.43 17.44
C PHE A 153 -20.76 -10.46 16.39
N LEU A 154 -20.21 -11.67 16.45
CA LEU A 154 -20.56 -12.77 15.57
C LEU A 154 -22.04 -13.19 15.74
N ASN A 155 -22.55 -13.27 16.97
CA ASN A 155 -23.94 -13.62 17.26
C ASN A 155 -24.93 -12.61 16.67
N VAL A 156 -24.55 -11.31 16.59
CA VAL A 156 -25.41 -10.28 16.00
C VAL A 156 -25.47 -10.40 14.46
N PHE A 157 -24.34 -10.71 13.81
CA PHE A 157 -24.23 -10.63 12.35
C PHE A 157 -24.14 -11.98 11.64
N GLY A 158 -24.03 -13.11 12.37
CA GLY A 158 -23.89 -14.47 11.85
C GLY A 158 -22.54 -14.78 11.18
N ARG A 159 -21.93 -13.75 10.58
CA ARG A 159 -20.58 -13.80 9.97
C ARG A 159 -19.92 -12.44 10.05
N CYS A 160 -18.61 -12.44 10.26
CA CYS A 160 -17.83 -11.20 10.35
C CYS A 160 -16.40 -11.36 9.80
N ILE A 161 -15.78 -10.26 9.47
CA ILE A 161 -14.35 -10.21 9.19
C ILE A 161 -13.64 -9.81 10.49
N VAL A 162 -12.69 -10.65 10.91
CA VAL A 162 -11.81 -10.37 12.06
C VAL A 162 -10.44 -10.00 11.53
N LYS A 163 -9.91 -8.85 11.96
CA LYS A 163 -8.63 -8.30 11.51
C LYS A 163 -7.67 -8.09 12.68
N ALA A 164 -6.42 -8.54 12.53
CA ALA A 164 -5.34 -8.17 13.45
C ALA A 164 -5.04 -6.66 13.35
N PRO A 165 -4.66 -5.98 14.44
CA PRO A 165 -4.37 -4.54 14.47
C PRO A 165 -3.35 -4.07 13.45
N TRP A 166 -2.25 -4.80 13.32
CA TRP A 166 -1.21 -4.60 12.32
C TRP A 166 -0.96 -5.92 11.60
N SER A 167 -1.18 -5.93 10.30
CA SER A 167 -0.87 -7.08 9.45
C SER A 167 -0.71 -6.61 8.01
N SER A 168 -0.05 -7.39 7.18
CA SER A 168 0.10 -7.08 5.77
C SER A 168 -0.33 -8.26 4.89
N SER A 169 -0.72 -7.94 3.66
CA SER A 169 -1.03 -8.93 2.61
C SER A 169 -2.08 -9.97 3.04
N GLY A 170 -3.12 -9.54 3.75
CA GLY A 170 -4.24 -10.41 4.17
C GLY A 170 -3.96 -11.43 5.26
N LYS A 171 -2.70 -11.59 5.71
CA LYS A 171 -2.32 -12.64 6.68
C LYS A 171 -2.97 -12.50 8.06
N GLY A 172 -3.53 -11.36 8.40
CA GLY A 172 -4.23 -11.09 9.65
C GLY A 172 -5.72 -10.82 9.45
N VAL A 173 -6.33 -11.27 8.34
CA VAL A 173 -7.75 -11.04 8.02
C VAL A 173 -8.44 -12.39 7.84
N PHE A 174 -9.55 -12.61 8.55
CA PHE A 174 -10.24 -13.90 8.59
C PHE A 174 -11.74 -13.69 8.46
N LEU A 175 -12.39 -14.48 7.59
CA LEU A 175 -13.84 -14.64 7.59
C LEU A 175 -14.22 -15.64 8.68
N VAL A 176 -14.93 -15.15 9.69
CA VAL A 176 -15.39 -15.93 10.83
C VAL A 176 -16.90 -16.09 10.74
N THR A 177 -17.35 -17.33 10.95
CA THR A 177 -18.76 -17.74 11.04
C THR A 177 -18.96 -18.55 12.32
N GLU A 178 -20.20 -18.77 12.72
CA GLU A 178 -20.49 -19.64 13.87
C GLU A 178 -19.86 -21.03 13.72
N SER A 179 -19.88 -21.59 12.50
CA SER A 179 -19.37 -22.94 12.23
C SER A 179 -17.85 -23.09 12.29
N ASN A 180 -17.09 -22.00 12.09
CA ASN A 180 -15.63 -22.05 12.09
C ASN A 180 -14.96 -21.27 13.24
N PHE A 181 -15.73 -20.60 14.09
CA PHE A 181 -15.19 -19.74 15.16
C PHE A 181 -14.28 -20.52 16.12
N ASP A 182 -14.67 -21.73 16.51
CA ASP A 182 -13.84 -22.55 17.41
C ASP A 182 -12.45 -22.84 16.84
N ALA A 183 -12.37 -23.08 15.55
CA ALA A 183 -11.09 -23.29 14.86
C ALA A 183 -10.21 -22.02 14.82
N TYR A 184 -10.82 -20.83 14.77
CA TYR A 184 -10.10 -19.55 14.75
C TYR A 184 -9.78 -18.97 16.15
N LYS A 185 -10.45 -19.44 17.24
CA LYS A 185 -10.22 -18.95 18.62
C LYS A 185 -8.74 -18.92 19.03
N PRO A 186 -7.92 -19.97 18.80
CA PRO A 186 -6.51 -19.93 19.19
C PRO A 186 -5.72 -18.83 18.46
N LEU A 187 -6.01 -18.64 17.16
CA LEU A 187 -5.34 -17.64 16.32
C LEU A 187 -5.75 -16.22 16.71
N ILE A 188 -7.05 -15.96 16.87
CA ILE A 188 -7.61 -14.67 17.31
C ILE A 188 -7.10 -14.33 18.72
N GLY A 189 -7.15 -15.29 19.64
CA GLY A 189 -6.61 -15.12 20.99
C GLY A 189 -5.10 -14.82 21.00
N GLY A 190 -4.35 -15.41 20.07
CA GLY A 190 -2.94 -15.11 19.84
C GLY A 190 -2.70 -13.66 19.42
N PHE A 191 -3.52 -13.11 18.53
CA PHE A 191 -3.44 -11.68 18.14
C PHE A 191 -3.83 -10.77 19.31
N ILE A 192 -4.92 -11.05 20.01
CA ILE A 192 -5.33 -10.29 21.20
C ILE A 192 -4.21 -10.25 22.23
N LYS A 193 -3.63 -11.41 22.56
CA LYS A 193 -2.51 -11.50 23.51
C LYS A 193 -1.28 -10.71 23.06
N LYS A 194 -0.95 -10.74 21.76
CA LYS A 194 0.29 -10.14 21.22
C LYS A 194 0.13 -8.67 20.87
N GLN A 195 -1.04 -8.27 20.34
CA GLN A 195 -1.28 -6.93 19.79
C GLN A 195 -2.35 -6.13 20.56
N GLY A 196 -2.96 -6.71 21.60
CA GLY A 196 -3.90 -6.07 22.54
C GLY A 196 -5.37 -6.18 22.13
N SER A 197 -5.70 -6.31 20.86
CA SER A 197 -7.08 -6.40 20.37
C SER A 197 -7.15 -7.06 18.99
N VAL A 198 -8.35 -7.18 18.46
CA VAL A 198 -8.68 -7.41 17.04
C VAL A 198 -9.82 -6.48 16.64
N ILE A 199 -10.01 -6.22 15.34
CA ILE A 199 -11.14 -5.47 14.83
C ILE A 199 -12.11 -6.43 14.16
N CYS A 200 -13.39 -6.37 14.57
CA CYS A 200 -14.48 -7.11 13.96
C CYS A 200 -15.30 -6.18 13.06
N GLU A 201 -15.57 -6.61 11.83
CA GLU A 201 -16.37 -5.88 10.84
C GLU A 201 -17.50 -6.76 10.32
N LYS A 202 -18.67 -6.17 10.06
CA LYS A 202 -19.76 -6.85 9.33
C LYS A 202 -19.23 -7.33 7.98
N PHE A 203 -19.52 -8.56 7.59
CA PHE A 203 -19.23 -9.04 6.26
C PHE A 203 -20.14 -8.31 5.25
N LEU A 204 -19.57 -7.65 4.27
CA LEU A 204 -20.27 -6.87 3.25
C LEU A 204 -20.26 -7.60 1.91
N ASP A 205 -21.33 -7.46 1.13
CA ASP A 205 -21.45 -7.99 -0.24
C ASP A 205 -20.67 -7.11 -1.21
N LYS A 206 -19.37 -7.34 -1.24
CA LYS A 206 -18.39 -6.54 -1.98
C LYS A 206 -18.62 -6.55 -3.48
N VAL A 207 -18.56 -5.36 -4.09
CA VAL A 207 -18.62 -5.13 -5.54
C VAL A 207 -17.26 -4.66 -6.08
N LEU A 208 -16.61 -3.72 -5.40
CA LEU A 208 -15.35 -3.12 -5.85
C LEU A 208 -14.49 -2.70 -4.66
N ASP A 209 -13.21 -3.07 -4.68
CA ASP A 209 -12.19 -2.48 -3.80
C ASP A 209 -11.52 -1.31 -4.50
N PHE A 210 -11.41 -0.18 -3.82
CA PHE A 210 -10.68 0.99 -4.29
C PHE A 210 -10.04 1.74 -3.13
N ALA A 211 -9.13 2.65 -3.40
CA ALA A 211 -8.56 3.52 -2.38
C ALA A 211 -8.42 4.94 -2.89
N MET A 212 -8.34 5.87 -1.94
CA MET A 212 -7.87 7.22 -2.15
C MET A 212 -6.45 7.33 -1.60
N GLU A 213 -5.55 7.83 -2.44
CA GLU A 213 -4.15 8.03 -2.09
C GLU A 213 -3.90 9.49 -1.75
N PHE A 214 -3.16 9.73 -0.68
CA PHE A 214 -2.89 11.07 -0.15
C PHE A 214 -1.40 11.26 0.09
N LYS A 215 -1.00 12.53 0.18
CA LYS A 215 0.33 12.94 0.64
C LYS A 215 0.20 13.92 1.80
N SER A 216 1.01 13.72 2.83
CA SER A 216 1.23 14.69 3.90
C SER A 216 2.61 15.33 3.74
N GLU A 217 2.65 16.63 3.66
CA GLU A 217 3.90 17.38 3.62
C GLU A 217 3.77 18.68 4.41
N LYS A 218 4.63 18.88 5.42
CA LYS A 218 4.65 20.06 6.29
C LYS A 218 3.30 20.39 6.94
N GLY A 219 2.52 19.33 7.28
CA GLY A 219 1.21 19.47 7.89
C GLY A 219 0.06 19.79 6.91
N VAL A 220 0.34 19.85 5.61
CA VAL A 220 -0.66 19.97 4.56
C VAL A 220 -0.98 18.60 3.99
N LEU A 221 -2.26 18.26 3.91
CA LEU A 221 -2.75 17.04 3.25
C LEU A 221 -3.21 17.38 1.84
N SER A 222 -2.82 16.55 0.90
CA SER A 222 -3.27 16.64 -0.49
C SER A 222 -3.73 15.27 -0.99
N PHE A 223 -4.79 15.27 -1.76
CA PHE A 223 -5.22 14.10 -2.53
C PHE A 223 -4.25 13.90 -3.70
N VAL A 224 -3.83 12.66 -3.93
CA VAL A 224 -2.85 12.31 -4.96
C VAL A 224 -3.47 11.54 -6.11
N GLY A 225 -4.44 10.67 -5.82
CA GLY A 225 -5.07 9.87 -6.86
C GLY A 225 -6.00 8.78 -6.31
N LEU A 226 -6.58 8.05 -7.24
CA LEU A 226 -7.38 6.86 -6.96
C LEU A 226 -6.55 5.62 -7.25
N SER A 227 -6.89 4.52 -6.59
CA SER A 227 -6.48 3.19 -6.99
C SER A 227 -7.67 2.23 -6.98
N VAL A 228 -7.70 1.30 -7.92
CA VAL A 228 -8.69 0.23 -8.01
C VAL A 228 -7.92 -1.08 -8.03
N PHE A 229 -8.28 -2.01 -7.16
CA PHE A 229 -7.53 -3.23 -6.99
C PHE A 229 -8.43 -4.44 -6.71
N GLU A 230 -7.86 -5.61 -6.86
CA GLU A 230 -8.52 -6.87 -6.57
C GLU A 230 -7.73 -7.62 -5.50
N ASN A 231 -8.46 -8.19 -4.56
CA ASN A 231 -7.96 -9.11 -3.57
C ASN A 231 -8.44 -10.52 -3.90
N ASN A 232 -7.59 -11.51 -3.66
CA ASN A 232 -7.97 -12.91 -3.82
C ASN A 232 -8.90 -13.38 -2.68
N ASN A 233 -9.37 -14.62 -2.76
CA ASN A 233 -10.26 -15.23 -1.77
C ASN A 233 -9.68 -15.33 -0.34
N ARG A 234 -8.39 -15.00 -0.16
CA ARG A 234 -7.71 -14.95 1.14
C ARG A 234 -7.46 -13.50 1.61
N PHE A 235 -8.15 -12.54 1.02
CA PHE A 235 -8.02 -11.10 1.30
C PHE A 235 -6.61 -10.54 1.04
N SER A 236 -5.78 -11.25 0.27
CA SER A 236 -4.46 -10.77 -0.14
C SER A 236 -4.56 -10.01 -1.44
N TYR A 237 -3.84 -8.90 -1.53
CA TYR A 237 -3.69 -8.14 -2.77
C TYR A 237 -3.23 -9.06 -3.91
N GLU A 238 -3.92 -9.00 -5.02
CA GLU A 238 -3.64 -9.78 -6.22
C GLU A 238 -3.13 -8.90 -7.35
N ARG A 239 -3.87 -7.85 -7.68
CA ARG A 239 -3.54 -6.92 -8.76
C ARG A 239 -4.21 -5.57 -8.59
N ALA A 240 -3.67 -4.54 -9.24
CA ALA A 240 -4.31 -3.24 -9.39
C ALA A 240 -4.58 -2.92 -10.86
N VAL A 241 -5.64 -2.16 -11.09
CA VAL A 241 -5.86 -1.47 -12.35
C VAL A 241 -4.88 -0.30 -12.43
N VAL A 242 -4.23 -0.15 -13.59
CA VAL A 242 -3.32 0.96 -13.89
C VAL A 242 -3.95 1.80 -14.99
N GLY A 243 -4.06 3.09 -14.77
CA GLY A 243 -4.65 4.02 -15.72
C GLY A 243 -4.60 5.45 -15.18
N SER A 244 -4.97 6.43 -15.99
CA SER A 244 -5.13 7.80 -15.54
C SER A 244 -6.24 7.92 -14.48
N TYR A 245 -6.28 9.05 -13.78
CA TYR A 245 -7.35 9.34 -12.82
C TYR A 245 -8.74 9.11 -13.43
N GLU A 246 -8.95 9.57 -14.67
CA GLU A 246 -10.22 9.44 -15.39
C GLU A 246 -10.57 7.97 -15.63
N VAL A 247 -9.60 7.14 -16.05
CA VAL A 247 -9.80 5.70 -16.26
C VAL A 247 -10.20 5.01 -14.96
N LEU A 248 -9.53 5.33 -13.85
CA LEU A 248 -9.85 4.74 -12.54
C LEU A 248 -11.19 5.25 -12.01
N LEU A 249 -11.49 6.54 -12.16
CA LEU A 249 -12.77 7.11 -11.77
C LEU A 249 -13.93 6.45 -12.54
N GLN A 250 -13.79 6.21 -13.85
CA GLN A 250 -14.80 5.53 -14.65
C GLN A 250 -15.12 4.11 -14.16
N LYS A 251 -14.17 3.41 -13.51
CA LYS A 251 -14.46 2.11 -12.88
C LYS A 251 -15.38 2.26 -11.66
N ILE A 252 -15.16 3.30 -10.87
CA ILE A 252 -15.89 3.56 -9.62
C ILE A 252 -17.30 4.09 -9.91
N VAL A 253 -17.41 5.05 -10.86
CA VAL A 253 -18.70 5.70 -11.17
C VAL A 253 -19.70 4.82 -11.92
N LYS A 254 -19.31 3.61 -12.31
CA LYS A 254 -20.26 2.58 -12.76
C LYS A 254 -21.26 2.19 -11.66
N ASN A 255 -20.93 2.41 -10.40
CA ASN A 255 -21.70 1.98 -9.25
C ASN A 255 -22.22 3.16 -8.41
N VAL A 256 -21.47 4.28 -8.35
CA VAL A 256 -21.80 5.47 -7.53
C VAL A 256 -21.56 6.73 -8.35
N SER A 257 -22.16 7.86 -7.98
CA SER A 257 -21.98 9.11 -8.74
C SER A 257 -20.57 9.71 -8.51
N SER A 258 -20.06 10.44 -9.50
CA SER A 258 -18.81 11.22 -9.37
C SER A 258 -18.90 12.27 -8.26
N GLU A 259 -20.07 12.90 -8.09
CA GLU A 259 -20.33 13.85 -7.03
C GLU A 259 -20.17 13.21 -5.64
N CYS A 260 -20.60 11.95 -5.48
CA CYS A 260 -20.41 11.21 -4.22
C CYS A 260 -18.92 11.03 -3.90
N ILE A 261 -18.08 10.73 -4.92
CA ILE A 261 -16.62 10.59 -4.76
C ILE A 261 -15.97 11.93 -4.42
N ASP A 262 -16.37 13.03 -5.08
CA ASP A 262 -15.83 14.36 -4.81
C ASP A 262 -16.20 14.87 -3.42
N ASN A 263 -17.46 14.67 -3.00
CA ASN A 263 -17.93 15.00 -1.65
C ASN A 263 -17.20 14.18 -0.59
N LEU A 264 -17.00 12.87 -0.84
CA LEU A 264 -16.27 12.01 0.08
C LEU A 264 -14.79 12.44 0.20
N LYS A 265 -14.12 12.75 -0.91
CA LYS A 265 -12.76 13.27 -0.93
C LYS A 265 -12.62 14.55 -0.09
N THR A 266 -13.55 15.49 -0.25
CA THR A 266 -13.53 16.76 0.50
C THR A 266 -13.67 16.52 2.00
N LYS A 267 -14.67 15.73 2.41
CA LYS A 267 -14.88 15.39 3.83
C LYS A 267 -13.72 14.61 4.42
N LEU A 268 -13.11 13.71 3.65
CA LEU A 268 -11.95 12.97 4.11
C LEU A 268 -10.75 13.85 4.37
N LEU A 269 -10.48 14.83 3.52
CA LEU A 269 -9.39 15.78 3.75
C LEU A 269 -9.59 16.54 5.07
N GLU A 270 -10.82 16.95 5.40
CA GLU A 270 -11.15 17.60 6.67
C GLU A 270 -10.93 16.65 7.87
N VAL A 271 -11.49 15.44 7.82
CA VAL A 271 -11.38 14.46 8.91
C VAL A 271 -9.94 14.00 9.13
N LEU A 272 -9.19 13.80 8.06
CA LEU A 272 -7.80 13.32 8.12
C LEU A 272 -6.84 14.35 8.71
N LEU A 273 -7.14 15.66 8.65
CA LEU A 273 -6.33 16.71 9.29
C LEU A 273 -6.20 16.52 10.81
N ASP A 274 -7.23 15.98 11.45
CA ASP A 274 -7.22 15.70 12.90
C ASP A 274 -6.68 14.32 13.26
N ILE A 275 -6.55 13.43 12.27
CA ILE A 275 -6.14 12.04 12.46
C ILE A 275 -4.68 11.81 12.10
N ILE A 276 -4.23 12.36 10.97
CA ILE A 276 -2.85 12.18 10.50
C ILE A 276 -1.90 12.99 11.38
N PRO A 277 -0.89 12.37 11.97
CA PRO A 277 0.05 13.09 12.85
C PRO A 277 0.75 14.24 12.10
N LYS A 278 0.77 15.42 12.67
CA LYS A 278 1.37 16.64 12.07
C LYS A 278 2.85 16.45 11.67
N GLY A 279 3.56 15.55 12.36
CA GLY A 279 4.95 15.20 12.02
C GLY A 279 5.10 14.15 10.92
N TYR A 280 3.99 13.55 10.45
CA TYR A 280 4.05 12.57 9.37
C TYR A 280 4.32 13.29 8.04
N GLN A 281 5.33 12.80 7.32
CA GLN A 281 5.65 13.25 5.96
C GLN A 281 5.77 12.04 5.06
N GLY A 282 5.06 12.04 3.95
CA GLY A 282 5.02 10.96 2.98
C GLY A 282 3.63 10.65 2.47
N TYR A 283 3.55 9.60 1.68
CA TYR A 283 2.29 9.11 1.13
C TYR A 283 1.57 8.21 2.11
N PHE A 284 0.24 8.14 1.97
CA PHE A 284 -0.61 7.19 2.68
C PHE A 284 -1.88 6.91 1.88
N GLY A 285 -2.47 5.74 2.08
CA GLY A 285 -3.68 5.32 1.39
C GLY A 285 -4.82 5.03 2.35
N LEU A 286 -6.04 5.23 1.89
CA LEU A 286 -7.25 4.88 2.60
C LEU A 286 -8.05 3.89 1.75
N ASP A 287 -8.06 2.62 2.17
CA ASP A 287 -8.79 1.57 1.48
C ASP A 287 -10.29 1.70 1.74
N MET A 288 -11.06 1.53 0.69
CA MET A 288 -12.52 1.69 0.63
C MET A 288 -13.14 0.52 -0.13
N MET A 289 -14.45 0.40 -0.03
CA MET A 289 -15.19 -0.64 -0.72
C MET A 289 -16.53 -0.10 -1.21
N ILE A 290 -16.92 -0.48 -2.42
CA ILE A 290 -18.33 -0.42 -2.83
C ILE A 290 -18.94 -1.80 -2.58
N PHE A 291 -20.08 -1.83 -1.93
CA PHE A 291 -20.83 -3.05 -1.63
C PHE A 291 -22.33 -2.88 -1.92
N LYS A 292 -23.05 -3.99 -2.01
CA LYS A 292 -24.51 -3.96 -2.15
C LYS A 292 -25.19 -4.06 -0.79
N GLU A 293 -26.16 -3.19 -0.56
CA GLU A 293 -27.06 -3.23 0.59
C GLU A 293 -28.48 -2.90 0.14
N ASN A 294 -29.42 -3.81 0.38
CA ASN A 294 -30.84 -3.69 0.00
C ASN A 294 -31.09 -3.36 -1.50
N GLY A 295 -30.17 -3.78 -2.37
CA GLY A 295 -30.25 -3.53 -3.83
C GLY A 295 -29.47 -2.31 -4.30
N ASP A 296 -29.09 -1.41 -3.41
CA ASP A 296 -28.34 -0.19 -3.71
C ASP A 296 -26.83 -0.42 -3.57
N PHE A 297 -26.06 0.38 -4.30
CA PHE A 297 -24.62 0.47 -4.13
C PHE A 297 -24.25 1.50 -3.07
N VAL A 298 -23.50 1.07 -2.07
CA VAL A 298 -23.09 1.89 -0.92
C VAL A 298 -21.57 1.89 -0.81
N ILE A 299 -20.99 3.03 -0.40
CA ILE A 299 -19.55 3.12 -0.11
C ILE A 299 -19.32 2.84 1.37
N MET A 300 -18.43 1.89 1.67
CA MET A 300 -17.72 1.81 2.94
C MET A 300 -16.49 2.73 2.85
N PRO A 301 -16.52 3.91 3.46
CA PRO A 301 -15.56 4.97 3.15
C PRO A 301 -14.21 4.81 3.86
N CYS A 302 -14.08 3.80 4.72
CA CYS A 302 -12.82 3.44 5.34
C CYS A 302 -12.82 1.96 5.76
N ILE A 303 -12.04 1.15 5.07
CA ILE A 303 -11.73 -0.25 5.42
C ILE A 303 -10.44 -0.31 6.24
N GLU A 304 -9.43 0.50 5.84
CA GLU A 304 -8.12 0.53 6.48
C GLU A 304 -7.40 1.83 6.13
N LEU A 305 -6.79 2.46 7.13
CA LEU A 305 -5.80 3.51 6.92
C LEU A 305 -4.41 2.88 6.81
N ASN A 306 -3.80 2.99 5.65
CA ASN A 306 -2.43 2.59 5.39
C ASN A 306 -1.50 3.80 5.54
N LEU A 307 -0.99 4.08 6.77
CA LEU A 307 -0.09 5.22 7.02
C LEU A 307 1.32 4.93 6.49
N ARG A 308 1.38 4.65 5.21
CA ARG A 308 2.55 4.29 4.42
C ARG A 308 2.25 4.38 2.92
N THR A 309 3.29 4.33 2.11
CA THR A 309 3.14 4.10 0.67
C THR A 309 2.39 2.78 0.40
N THR A 310 1.59 2.73 -0.65
CA THR A 310 0.76 1.58 -1.04
C THR A 310 1.10 1.11 -2.46
N MET A 311 0.72 -0.13 -2.79
CA MET A 311 0.78 -0.59 -4.18
C MET A 311 -0.22 0.17 -5.07
N GLY A 312 -1.31 0.65 -4.47
CA GLY A 312 -2.28 1.52 -5.13
C GLY A 312 -1.66 2.82 -5.60
N LEU A 313 -0.84 3.47 -4.75
CA LEU A 313 -0.08 4.66 -5.15
C LEU A 313 0.86 4.36 -6.32
N VAL A 314 1.60 3.25 -6.27
CA VAL A 314 2.50 2.87 -7.40
C VAL A 314 1.71 2.69 -8.68
N ALA A 315 0.58 1.99 -8.64
CA ALA A 315 -0.29 1.77 -9.79
C ALA A 315 -0.85 3.10 -10.35
N SER A 316 -1.33 3.99 -9.48
CA SER A 316 -1.82 5.32 -9.85
C SER A 316 -0.71 6.15 -10.52
N MET A 317 0.48 6.21 -9.91
CA MET A 317 1.61 6.98 -10.47
C MET A 317 2.12 6.42 -11.80
N VAL A 318 2.14 5.10 -11.96
CA VAL A 318 2.47 4.47 -13.25
C VAL A 318 1.39 4.79 -14.27
N GLY A 319 0.11 4.75 -13.90
CA GLY A 319 -1.00 5.12 -14.79
C GLY A 319 -0.86 6.54 -15.33
N GLU A 320 -0.66 7.50 -14.43
CA GLU A 320 -0.53 8.93 -14.79
C GLU A 320 0.74 9.24 -15.58
N ASN A 321 1.86 8.66 -15.20
CA ASN A 321 3.17 9.09 -15.69
C ASN A 321 3.73 8.23 -16.83
N VAL A 322 3.27 6.99 -16.97
CA VAL A 322 3.89 5.99 -17.85
C VAL A 322 2.95 5.50 -18.94
N LEU A 323 1.66 5.31 -18.66
CA LEU A 323 0.72 4.83 -19.67
C LEU A 323 0.32 5.93 -20.66
N GLU A 324 0.00 5.54 -21.89
CA GLU A 324 -0.67 6.39 -22.86
C GLU A 324 -2.07 6.77 -22.35
N GLU A 325 -2.54 7.98 -22.66
CA GLU A 325 -3.89 8.43 -22.27
C GLU A 325 -4.97 7.44 -22.67
N ASN A 326 -5.96 7.27 -21.79
CA ASN A 326 -7.09 6.34 -21.95
C ASN A 326 -6.71 4.86 -22.06
N LYS A 327 -5.45 4.49 -21.86
CA LYS A 327 -5.05 3.09 -21.75
C LYS A 327 -5.29 2.56 -20.33
N GLU A 328 -5.65 1.29 -20.29
CA GLU A 328 -5.77 0.52 -19.07
C GLU A 328 -4.70 -0.57 -19.05
N GLY A 329 -4.09 -0.76 -17.90
CA GLY A 329 -3.17 -1.85 -17.64
C GLY A 329 -3.50 -2.56 -16.34
N ARG A 330 -2.79 -3.64 -16.08
CA ARG A 330 -2.85 -4.38 -14.81
C ARG A 330 -1.46 -4.47 -14.20
N MET A 331 -1.34 -4.03 -12.96
CA MET A 331 -0.12 -4.21 -12.17
C MET A 331 -0.24 -5.44 -11.29
N THR A 332 0.74 -6.32 -11.39
CA THR A 332 0.80 -7.57 -10.62
C THR A 332 2.18 -7.75 -9.99
N ILE A 333 2.21 -8.25 -8.75
CA ILE A 333 3.43 -8.74 -8.10
C ILE A 333 3.40 -10.27 -8.17
N LEU A 334 4.37 -10.84 -8.85
CA LEU A 334 4.44 -12.28 -9.08
C LEU A 334 5.56 -12.93 -8.27
N PHE A 335 5.28 -14.11 -7.73
CA PHE A 335 6.27 -14.95 -7.07
C PHE A 335 6.64 -16.15 -7.96
N HIS A 336 7.92 -16.38 -8.13
CA HIS A 336 8.48 -17.48 -8.92
C HIS A 336 9.22 -18.48 -8.00
N LYS A 337 8.80 -19.74 -8.05
CA LYS A 337 9.36 -20.82 -7.20
C LYS A 337 10.80 -21.15 -7.54
N SER A 338 11.19 -20.94 -8.80
CA SER A 338 12.52 -21.26 -9.32
C SER A 338 12.99 -20.26 -10.39
N GLU A 339 14.27 -20.25 -10.68
CA GLU A 339 14.85 -19.51 -11.81
C GLU A 339 14.27 -19.99 -13.15
N THR A 340 14.04 -21.29 -13.29
CA THR A 340 13.40 -21.86 -14.50
C THR A 340 12.01 -21.31 -14.71
N GLU A 341 11.19 -21.23 -13.66
CA GLU A 341 9.84 -20.64 -13.73
C GLU A 341 9.91 -19.15 -14.10
N LEU A 342 10.82 -18.39 -13.48
CA LEU A 342 11.07 -16.99 -13.81
C LEU A 342 11.47 -16.82 -15.28
N ASN A 343 12.47 -17.58 -15.76
CA ASN A 343 12.96 -17.46 -17.13
C ASN A 343 11.89 -17.85 -18.14
N ASN A 344 11.10 -18.89 -17.85
CA ASN A 344 9.96 -19.27 -18.67
C ASN A 344 8.90 -18.14 -18.71
N PHE A 345 8.57 -17.53 -17.58
CA PHE A 345 7.66 -16.40 -17.52
C PHE A 345 8.19 -15.22 -18.37
N LEU A 346 9.45 -14.83 -18.20
CA LEU A 346 10.05 -13.72 -18.92
C LEU A 346 10.06 -13.94 -20.44
N SER A 347 10.28 -15.18 -20.90
CA SER A 347 10.30 -15.53 -22.35
C SER A 347 8.93 -15.40 -23.02
N HIS A 348 7.83 -15.38 -22.28
CA HIS A 348 6.47 -15.23 -22.78
C HIS A 348 5.92 -13.79 -22.67
N LEU A 349 6.67 -12.88 -22.06
CA LEU A 349 6.25 -11.48 -21.96
C LEU A 349 6.26 -10.82 -23.33
N LYS A 350 5.16 -10.16 -23.67
CA LYS A 350 5.11 -9.28 -24.84
C LYS A 350 5.99 -8.05 -24.57
N PRO A 351 6.99 -7.75 -25.43
CA PRO A 351 7.84 -6.58 -25.22
C PRO A 351 7.04 -5.29 -25.10
N PRO A 352 7.46 -4.32 -24.25
CA PRO A 352 6.78 -3.05 -24.12
C PRO A 352 6.92 -2.20 -25.37
N VAL A 353 5.81 -1.66 -25.85
CA VAL A 353 5.77 -0.70 -26.94
C VAL A 353 5.62 0.70 -26.35
N VAL A 354 6.64 1.53 -26.52
CA VAL A 354 6.66 2.91 -26.01
C VAL A 354 6.66 3.89 -27.18
N LYS A 355 5.71 4.84 -27.18
CA LYS A 355 5.62 5.92 -28.15
C LYS A 355 5.54 7.25 -27.41
N SER A 356 6.29 8.24 -27.86
CA SER A 356 6.31 9.59 -27.25
C SER A 356 6.49 9.59 -25.72
N GLY A 357 7.28 8.65 -25.18
CA GLY A 357 7.52 8.53 -23.75
C GLY A 357 6.37 7.90 -22.95
N ARG A 358 5.43 7.20 -23.63
CA ARG A 358 4.28 6.52 -23.00
C ARG A 358 4.18 5.06 -23.45
N LEU A 359 3.83 4.19 -22.52
CA LEU A 359 3.58 2.77 -22.77
C LEU A 359 2.20 2.60 -23.44
N CYS A 360 2.22 2.08 -24.67
CA CYS A 360 1.01 1.94 -25.50
C CYS A 360 0.51 0.49 -25.56
N ASP A 361 1.42 -0.49 -25.43
CA ASP A 361 1.11 -1.92 -25.58
C ASP A 361 2.22 -2.77 -24.94
N GLY A 362 1.93 -4.06 -24.68
CA GLY A 362 2.87 -5.04 -24.13
C GLY A 362 3.00 -4.99 -22.62
N SER A 363 4.10 -5.52 -22.13
CA SER A 363 4.38 -5.74 -20.72
C SER A 363 5.62 -4.98 -20.30
N LEU A 364 5.54 -4.22 -19.21
CA LEU A 364 6.64 -3.45 -18.63
C LEU A 364 7.00 -4.02 -17.26
N LEU A 365 8.24 -4.52 -17.11
CA LEU A 365 8.77 -4.83 -15.78
C LEU A 365 9.04 -3.52 -15.04
N LEU A 366 8.53 -3.42 -13.82
CA LEU A 366 8.69 -2.25 -12.96
C LEU A 366 9.98 -2.26 -12.13
N VAL A 367 10.68 -3.39 -12.12
CA VAL A 367 11.95 -3.60 -11.41
C VAL A 367 12.89 -4.44 -12.27
N PRO A 368 14.21 -4.34 -12.08
CA PRO A 368 15.14 -5.24 -12.74
C PRO A 368 14.98 -6.67 -12.24
N VAL A 369 15.39 -7.63 -13.07
CA VAL A 369 15.46 -9.04 -12.71
C VAL A 369 16.89 -9.41 -12.40
N TYR A 370 17.12 -9.99 -11.23
CA TYR A 370 18.42 -10.52 -10.81
C TYR A 370 18.47 -12.04 -11.02
N SER A 371 19.66 -12.63 -11.03
CA SER A 371 19.81 -14.08 -11.19
C SER A 371 19.11 -14.91 -10.10
N ASP A 372 18.98 -14.35 -8.90
CA ASP A 372 18.32 -14.97 -7.76
C ASP A 372 16.91 -14.43 -7.48
N SER A 373 16.34 -13.57 -8.35
CA SER A 373 14.99 -13.01 -8.18
C SER A 373 13.94 -14.09 -7.98
N ARG A 374 13.03 -13.82 -7.05
CA ARG A 374 11.82 -14.61 -6.79
C ARG A 374 10.55 -13.79 -6.96
N PHE A 375 10.68 -12.47 -6.91
CA PHE A 375 9.55 -11.56 -7.10
C PHE A 375 9.81 -10.65 -8.28
N THR A 376 8.77 -10.43 -9.07
CA THR A 376 8.75 -9.43 -10.15
C THR A 376 7.52 -8.55 -9.99
N ALA A 377 7.66 -7.30 -10.41
CA ALA A 377 6.55 -6.35 -10.54
C ALA A 377 6.37 -6.03 -12.02
N LEU A 378 5.15 -6.17 -12.50
CA LEU A 378 4.81 -6.08 -13.91
C LEU A 378 3.58 -5.22 -14.12
N VAL A 379 3.57 -4.44 -15.20
CA VAL A 379 2.36 -3.82 -15.78
C VAL A 379 2.16 -4.38 -17.18
N GLU A 380 0.95 -4.83 -17.46
CA GLU A 380 0.51 -5.30 -18.78
C GLU A 380 -0.63 -4.42 -19.28
N ILE A 381 -0.55 -3.98 -20.53
CA ILE A 381 -1.66 -3.27 -21.18
C ILE A 381 -2.76 -4.26 -21.53
N VAL A 382 -4.03 -3.89 -21.25
CA VAL A 382 -5.23 -4.72 -21.44
C VAL A 382 -5.98 -4.29 -22.67
#